data_fde398c23a922fe510e1f160088773a7
#
_entry.id   fde398c23a922fe510e1f160088773a7
#
_cell.length_a   1.000
_cell.length_b   1.000
_cell.length_c   1.000
_cell.angle_alpha   90.00
_cell.angle_beta   90.00
_cell.angle_gamma   90.00
#
_symmetry.space_group_name_H-M   'P 1'
#
loop_
_entity.id
_entity.type
_entity.pdbx_description
1 polymer ?
#
loop_
_entity_poly.entity_id
_entity_poly.type
_entity_poly.pdbx_seq_one_letter_code
_entity_poly.pdbx_strand_id
1 'polypeptide(L)'
;SALMKQRSIKVFTHDSIGLGEDGPTHQPVEQIANLRLTPNMNTWRPCDSVESAVAWKFAIESVDAPSSLIFSRQNLKPQARDAQQLADVAKGGYVLLDSATPAEIILIATGSEVELAMQGAAELTAQGKAVRVVSIPCTEQFELQSAEYKESVLPAATTKRVAIEAGIADYWYKYVGLNGAVIGMTTFGESAPADQLFEMFGFTVKNVVDTAKRL
;
A
#
# COMPACT_ATOMS: atom_id res chain seq x y z
N SER A 1 -7.71 -12.29 -19.63
CA SER A 1 -6.92 -11.27 -20.34
C SER A 1 -5.43 -11.37 -20.03
N ALA A 2 -5.02 -11.65 -18.79
CA ALA A 2 -3.61 -11.77 -18.41
C ALA A 2 -2.87 -12.87 -19.20
N LEU A 3 -3.42 -14.08 -19.24
CA LEU A 3 -2.87 -15.19 -20.02
C LEU A 3 -2.79 -14.88 -21.53
N MET A 4 -3.78 -14.17 -22.05
CA MET A 4 -3.84 -13.80 -23.49
C MET A 4 -2.97 -12.57 -23.82
N LYS A 5 -2.33 -11.94 -22.84
CA LYS A 5 -1.60 -10.67 -22.99
C LYS A 5 -2.45 -9.58 -23.68
N GLN A 6 -3.70 -9.47 -23.23
CA GLN A 6 -4.65 -8.51 -23.80
C GLN A 6 -4.87 -7.35 -22.85
N ARG A 7 -4.74 -6.13 -23.36
CA ARG A 7 -5.13 -4.95 -22.61
C ARG A 7 -6.59 -5.02 -22.21
N SER A 8 -6.85 -4.89 -20.95
CA SER A 8 -8.18 -4.59 -20.41
C SER A 8 -8.03 -3.81 -19.12
N ILE A 9 -8.80 -2.76 -18.99
CA ILE A 9 -8.81 -1.93 -17.80
C ILE A 9 -10.02 -2.33 -16.96
N LYS A 10 -9.76 -2.84 -15.78
CA LYS A 10 -10.78 -3.23 -14.80
C LYS A 10 -10.77 -2.19 -13.68
N VAL A 11 -11.90 -1.59 -13.41
CA VAL A 11 -12.07 -0.60 -12.37
C VAL A 11 -12.92 -1.21 -11.27
N PHE A 12 -12.35 -1.27 -10.08
CA PHE A 12 -13.03 -1.73 -8.87
C PHE A 12 -13.09 -0.58 -7.88
N THR A 13 -14.20 -0.44 -7.21
CA THR A 13 -14.38 0.48 -6.09
C THR A 13 -14.69 -0.30 -4.83
N HIS A 14 -14.58 0.36 -3.67
CA HIS A 14 -14.86 -0.29 -2.38
C HIS A 14 -13.81 -1.37 -2.03
N ASP A 15 -12.58 -0.92 -1.95
CA ASP A 15 -11.34 -1.71 -1.94
C ASP A 15 -11.09 -2.56 -0.68
N SER A 16 -11.84 -2.32 0.42
CA SER A 16 -11.51 -2.91 1.72
C SER A 16 -12.69 -2.85 2.70
N ILE A 17 -12.42 -3.11 3.98
CA ILE A 17 -13.35 -2.89 5.10
C ILE A 17 -13.84 -1.44 5.18
N GLY A 18 -13.17 -0.50 4.53
CA GLY A 18 -13.62 0.88 4.36
C GLY A 18 -14.94 1.05 3.61
N LEU A 19 -15.46 -0.02 2.99
CA LEU A 19 -16.82 -0.08 2.49
C LEU A 19 -17.86 0.17 3.60
N GLY A 20 -17.66 -0.43 4.79
CA GLY A 20 -18.52 -0.20 5.94
C GLY A 20 -19.65 -1.21 6.09
N GLU A 21 -20.87 -0.71 6.31
CA GLU A 21 -22.03 -1.49 6.80
C GLU A 21 -22.52 -2.59 5.88
N ASP A 22 -22.21 -2.56 4.59
CA ASP A 22 -22.56 -3.63 3.64
C ASP A 22 -21.95 -5.00 4.03
N GLY A 23 -20.92 -4.96 4.86
CA GLY A 23 -20.42 -6.10 5.59
C GLY A 23 -19.49 -7.03 4.81
N PRO A 24 -19.20 -8.22 5.39
CA PRO A 24 -18.12 -9.10 4.92
C PRO A 24 -18.37 -9.67 3.52
N THR A 25 -19.59 -9.72 3.03
CA THR A 25 -19.90 -10.21 1.69
C THR A 25 -19.50 -9.23 0.57
N HIS A 26 -19.22 -7.96 0.92
CA HIS A 26 -18.87 -6.89 -0.02
C HIS A 26 -17.49 -6.30 0.25
N GLN A 27 -16.86 -6.65 1.37
CA GLN A 27 -15.53 -6.15 1.75
C GLN A 27 -14.44 -7.08 1.21
N PRO A 28 -13.60 -6.63 0.24
CA PRO A 28 -12.49 -7.43 -0.23
C PRO A 28 -11.43 -7.60 0.86
N VAL A 29 -10.93 -8.81 1.01
CA VAL A 29 -9.81 -9.13 1.91
C VAL A 29 -8.69 -9.80 1.13
N GLU A 30 -8.96 -10.98 0.51
CA GLU A 30 -7.99 -11.74 -0.25
C GLU A 30 -7.94 -11.36 -1.75
N GLN A 31 -8.95 -10.67 -2.28
CA GLN A 31 -9.11 -10.42 -3.71
C GLN A 31 -7.96 -9.60 -4.30
N ILE A 32 -7.46 -8.59 -3.56
CA ILE A 32 -6.33 -7.77 -4.04
C ILE A 32 -5.06 -8.61 -4.13
N ALA A 33 -4.78 -9.44 -3.14
CA ALA A 33 -3.65 -10.36 -3.16
C ALA A 33 -3.76 -11.36 -4.33
N ASN A 34 -4.95 -11.91 -4.59
CA ASN A 34 -5.20 -12.79 -5.73
C ASN A 34 -4.92 -12.09 -7.07
N LEU A 35 -5.31 -10.83 -7.22
CA LEU A 35 -4.99 -10.05 -8.42
C LEU A 35 -3.49 -9.85 -8.58
N ARG A 36 -2.78 -9.48 -7.52
CA ARG A 36 -1.32 -9.29 -7.51
C ARG A 36 -0.55 -10.59 -7.78
N LEU A 37 -1.08 -11.73 -7.38
CA LEU A 37 -0.48 -13.05 -7.63
C LEU A 37 -0.78 -13.58 -9.04
N THR A 38 -1.68 -12.94 -9.79
CA THR A 38 -1.98 -13.32 -11.16
C THR A 38 -0.85 -12.89 -12.09
N PRO A 39 -0.14 -13.81 -12.77
CA PRO A 39 0.94 -13.43 -13.69
C PRO A 39 0.46 -12.49 -14.79
N ASN A 40 1.28 -11.51 -15.15
CA ASN A 40 0.99 -10.50 -16.18
C ASN A 40 -0.25 -9.62 -15.88
N MET A 41 -0.60 -9.45 -14.61
CA MET A 41 -1.60 -8.48 -14.14
C MET A 41 -0.89 -7.27 -13.54
N ASN A 42 -1.40 -6.07 -13.75
CA ASN A 42 -0.96 -4.87 -13.02
C ASN A 42 -2.08 -4.43 -12.08
N THR A 43 -1.81 -4.46 -10.79
CA THR A 43 -2.80 -4.14 -9.75
C THR A 43 -2.43 -2.85 -9.06
N TRP A 44 -3.17 -1.79 -9.36
CA TRP A 44 -2.98 -0.46 -8.81
C TRP A 44 -4.00 -0.18 -7.70
N ARG A 45 -3.51 0.15 -6.51
CA ARG A 45 -4.31 0.59 -5.37
C ARG A 45 -3.83 1.97 -4.90
N PRO A 46 -4.27 3.05 -5.55
CA PRO A 46 -3.78 4.40 -5.31
C PRO A 46 -4.30 5.00 -3.98
N CYS A 47 -3.47 5.81 -3.34
CA CYS A 47 -3.79 6.48 -2.07
C CYS A 47 -4.44 7.86 -2.25
N ASP A 48 -4.40 8.44 -3.45
CA ASP A 48 -4.96 9.76 -3.74
C ASP A 48 -5.14 10.00 -5.25
N SER A 49 -5.54 11.22 -5.61
CA SER A 49 -5.78 11.62 -7.01
C SER A 49 -4.50 11.58 -7.86
N VAL A 50 -3.33 11.83 -7.28
CA VAL A 50 -2.06 11.81 -8.02
C VAL A 50 -1.70 10.39 -8.43
N GLU A 51 -1.69 9.46 -7.48
CA GLU A 51 -1.47 8.05 -7.79
C GLU A 51 -2.56 7.49 -8.71
N SER A 52 -3.81 7.94 -8.55
CA SER A 52 -4.93 7.56 -9.44
C SER A 52 -4.68 8.01 -10.88
N ALA A 53 -4.21 9.24 -11.09
CA ALA A 53 -3.90 9.75 -12.42
C ALA A 53 -2.77 8.95 -13.10
N VAL A 54 -1.72 8.60 -12.33
CA VAL A 54 -0.62 7.76 -12.84
C VAL A 54 -1.10 6.35 -13.14
N ALA A 55 -1.92 5.75 -12.29
CA ALA A 55 -2.51 4.43 -12.52
C ALA A 55 -3.36 4.39 -13.80
N TRP A 56 -4.18 5.41 -14.02
CA TRP A 56 -4.96 5.55 -15.26
C TRP A 56 -4.06 5.73 -16.48
N LYS A 57 -3.06 6.61 -16.41
CA LYS A 57 -2.07 6.80 -17.50
C LYS A 57 -1.42 5.46 -17.85
N PHE A 58 -0.89 4.74 -16.84
CA PHE A 58 -0.28 3.42 -17.03
C PHE A 58 -1.24 2.43 -17.69
N ALA A 59 -2.48 2.33 -17.20
CA ALA A 59 -3.47 1.39 -17.72
C ALA A 59 -3.84 1.67 -19.18
N ILE A 60 -3.87 2.94 -19.61
CA ILE A 60 -4.14 3.35 -20.99
C ILE A 60 -2.94 3.04 -21.88
N GLU A 61 -1.72 3.24 -21.41
CA GLU A 61 -0.48 3.01 -22.19
C GLU A 61 -0.08 1.53 -22.26
N SER A 62 -0.47 0.71 -21.28
CA SER A 62 -0.19 -0.73 -21.27
C SER A 62 -1.00 -1.45 -22.35
N VAL A 63 -0.31 -2.06 -23.33
CA VAL A 63 -0.96 -2.67 -24.51
C VAL A 63 -1.05 -4.19 -24.46
N ASP A 64 -0.18 -4.85 -23.69
CA ASP A 64 0.02 -6.29 -23.63
C ASP A 64 -0.23 -6.91 -22.26
N ALA A 65 -0.81 -6.13 -21.35
CA ALA A 65 -1.19 -6.58 -20.03
C ALA A 65 -2.49 -5.91 -19.56
N PRO A 66 -3.34 -6.61 -18.81
CA PRO A 66 -4.49 -6.00 -18.15
C PRO A 66 -4.05 -5.20 -16.91
N SER A 67 -4.84 -4.18 -16.59
CA SER A 67 -4.68 -3.39 -15.36
C SER A 67 -5.96 -3.46 -14.53
N SER A 68 -5.81 -3.69 -13.24
CA SER A 68 -6.87 -3.58 -12.23
C SER A 68 -6.62 -2.30 -11.42
N LEU A 69 -7.53 -1.35 -11.52
CA LEU A 69 -7.51 -0.09 -10.78
C LEU A 69 -8.49 -0.20 -9.62
N ILE A 70 -7.98 -0.15 -8.40
CA ILE A 70 -8.73 -0.46 -7.18
C ILE A 70 -8.82 0.80 -6.33
N PHE A 71 -10.02 1.35 -6.20
CA PHE A 71 -10.27 2.62 -5.52
C PHE A 71 -11.03 2.43 -4.22
N SER A 72 -10.74 3.26 -3.23
CA SER A 72 -11.46 3.31 -1.97
C SER A 72 -12.89 3.89 -2.15
N ARG A 73 -13.78 3.53 -1.24
CA ARG A 73 -15.08 4.20 -1.10
C ARG A 73 -14.95 5.56 -0.43
N GLN A 74 -14.14 5.64 0.61
CA GLN A 74 -13.95 6.85 1.40
C GLN A 74 -13.08 7.88 0.68
N ASN A 75 -13.24 9.14 1.04
CA ASN A 75 -12.37 10.21 0.58
C ASN A 75 -11.00 10.10 1.23
N LEU A 76 -9.95 10.16 0.41
CA LEU A 76 -8.57 10.11 0.86
C LEU A 76 -7.92 11.48 0.76
N LYS A 77 -7.08 11.83 1.72
CA LYS A 77 -6.35 13.10 1.72
C LYS A 77 -5.18 13.06 0.75
N PRO A 78 -5.00 14.09 -0.09
CA PRO A 78 -3.83 14.19 -0.94
C PRO A 78 -2.54 14.19 -0.12
N GLN A 79 -1.54 13.45 -0.60
CA GLN A 79 -0.21 13.45 -0.02
C GLN A 79 0.69 14.45 -0.77
N ALA A 80 1.47 15.23 -0.04
CA ALA A 80 2.45 16.14 -0.64
C ALA A 80 3.58 15.34 -1.29
N ARG A 81 4.00 15.78 -2.48
CA ARG A 81 5.12 15.17 -3.23
C ARG A 81 5.94 16.24 -3.92
N ASP A 82 7.24 16.05 -3.96
CA ASP A 82 8.11 16.81 -4.83
C ASP A 82 8.09 16.29 -6.28
N ALA A 83 8.84 16.94 -7.17
CA ALA A 83 8.86 16.58 -8.59
C ALA A 83 9.45 15.17 -8.85
N GLN A 84 10.43 14.74 -8.04
CA GLN A 84 11.02 13.42 -8.17
C GLN A 84 10.04 12.34 -7.70
N GLN A 85 9.38 12.54 -6.56
CA GLN A 85 8.36 11.65 -6.04
C GLN A 85 7.19 11.49 -7.01
N LEU A 86 6.75 12.59 -7.66
CA LEU A 86 5.71 12.53 -8.70
C LEU A 86 6.14 11.63 -9.87
N ALA A 87 7.41 11.74 -10.31
CA ALA A 87 7.93 10.87 -11.37
C ALA A 87 8.05 9.40 -10.92
N ASP A 88 8.37 9.18 -9.65
CA ASP A 88 8.60 7.85 -9.09
C ASP A 88 7.31 7.06 -8.82
N VAL A 89 6.14 7.70 -8.74
CA VAL A 89 4.84 7.00 -8.64
C VAL A 89 4.69 5.94 -9.74
N ALA A 90 5.11 6.26 -10.97
CA ALA A 90 5.01 5.35 -12.12
C ALA A 90 5.87 4.08 -11.97
N LYS A 91 6.84 4.07 -11.08
CA LYS A 91 7.67 2.91 -10.74
C LYS A 91 6.97 1.91 -9.84
N GLY A 92 5.76 2.21 -9.38
CA GLY A 92 4.89 1.30 -8.60
C GLY A 92 5.20 1.24 -7.11
N GLY A 93 6.32 1.79 -6.66
CA GLY A 93 6.70 1.92 -5.25
C GLY A 93 7.77 2.99 -5.09
N TYR A 94 7.63 3.89 -4.12
CA TYR A 94 8.53 5.03 -3.95
C TYR A 94 8.54 5.53 -2.50
N VAL A 95 9.59 6.29 -2.16
CA VAL A 95 9.71 6.92 -0.83
C VAL A 95 8.83 8.17 -0.80
N LEU A 96 7.77 8.14 0.00
CA LEU A 96 6.85 9.28 0.19
C LEU A 96 7.34 10.24 1.29
N LEU A 97 7.92 9.69 2.36
CA LEU A 97 8.56 10.46 3.43
C LEU A 97 9.90 9.80 3.76
N ASP A 98 10.95 10.60 3.89
CA ASP A 98 12.25 10.12 4.35
C ASP A 98 12.73 10.87 5.58
N SER A 99 13.61 10.23 6.34
CA SER A 99 14.29 10.83 7.48
C SER A 99 15.59 11.49 7.04
N ALA A 100 16.04 12.49 7.80
CA ALA A 100 17.31 13.18 7.53
C ALA A 100 18.57 12.30 7.73
N THR A 101 18.41 11.20 8.46
CA THR A 101 19.42 10.16 8.71
C THR A 101 18.92 8.83 8.16
N PRO A 102 19.80 7.81 7.98
CA PRO A 102 19.34 6.49 7.58
C PRO A 102 18.18 5.99 8.44
N ALA A 103 17.10 5.56 7.79
CA ALA A 103 15.89 5.16 8.48
C ALA A 103 16.12 3.94 9.37
N GLU A 104 15.69 4.03 10.63
CA GLU A 104 15.65 2.91 11.57
C GLU A 104 14.41 2.03 11.33
N ILE A 105 13.31 2.65 10.87
CA ILE A 105 12.00 2.03 10.67
C ILE A 105 11.49 2.40 9.29
N ILE A 106 10.95 1.43 8.57
CA ILE A 106 10.24 1.67 7.30
C ILE A 106 8.77 1.26 7.48
N LEU A 107 7.86 2.20 7.24
CA LEU A 107 6.43 1.94 7.12
C LEU A 107 6.09 1.81 5.63
N ILE A 108 5.52 0.68 5.24
CA ILE A 108 5.11 0.39 3.87
C ILE A 108 3.59 0.41 3.83
N ALA A 109 3.00 1.19 2.93
CA ALA A 109 1.55 1.24 2.82
C ALA A 109 1.09 1.37 1.36
N THR A 110 -0.20 1.16 1.14
CA THR A 110 -0.85 1.32 -0.15
C THR A 110 -2.31 1.77 0.07
N GLY A 111 -2.89 2.44 -0.93
CA GLY A 111 -4.28 2.86 -0.85
C GLY A 111 -4.58 3.73 0.36
N SER A 112 -5.73 3.50 0.97
CA SER A 112 -6.21 4.27 2.13
C SER A 112 -5.27 4.23 3.34
N GLU A 113 -4.43 3.22 3.48
CA GLU A 113 -3.55 3.06 4.66
C GLU A 113 -2.27 3.91 4.57
N VAL A 114 -2.00 4.57 3.45
CA VAL A 114 -0.87 5.52 3.32
C VAL A 114 -1.01 6.70 4.29
N GLU A 115 -2.23 7.25 4.45
CA GLU A 115 -2.46 8.31 5.43
C GLU A 115 -2.16 7.82 6.85
N LEU A 116 -2.58 6.61 7.19
CA LEU A 116 -2.30 6.00 8.51
C LEU A 116 -0.79 5.82 8.75
N ALA A 117 -0.04 5.38 7.73
CA ALA A 117 1.41 5.27 7.79
C ALA A 117 2.08 6.64 8.01
N MET A 118 1.61 7.69 7.31
CA MET A 118 2.12 9.05 7.48
C MET A 118 1.86 9.59 8.89
N GLN A 119 0.69 9.34 9.46
CA GLN A 119 0.36 9.73 10.84
C GLN A 119 1.23 8.96 11.85
N GLY A 120 1.41 7.65 11.66
CA GLY A 120 2.30 6.83 12.49
C GLY A 120 3.76 7.29 12.42
N ALA A 121 4.23 7.66 11.22
CA ALA A 121 5.58 8.19 11.03
C ALA A 121 5.76 9.53 11.76
N ALA A 122 4.77 10.42 11.71
CA ALA A 122 4.82 11.71 12.40
C ALA A 122 4.95 11.50 13.94
N GLU A 123 4.18 10.57 14.50
CA GLU A 123 4.24 10.26 15.93
C GLU A 123 5.57 9.59 16.33
N LEU A 124 6.09 8.65 15.54
CA LEU A 124 7.39 8.03 15.76
C LEU A 124 8.53 9.06 15.67
N THR A 125 8.46 9.96 14.68
CA THR A 125 9.45 11.04 14.51
C THR A 125 9.43 12.02 15.68
N ALA A 126 8.26 12.38 16.19
CA ALA A 126 8.13 13.19 17.42
C ALA A 126 8.76 12.51 18.65
N GLN A 127 8.91 11.19 18.63
CA GLN A 127 9.58 10.40 19.65
C GLN A 127 11.07 10.18 19.35
N GLY A 128 11.63 10.88 18.36
CA GLY A 128 13.06 10.85 18.01
C GLY A 128 13.47 9.66 17.13
N LYS A 129 12.54 8.98 16.45
CA LYS A 129 12.85 7.88 15.53
C LYS A 129 13.08 8.38 14.13
N ALA A 130 14.07 7.79 13.44
CA ALA A 130 14.29 7.98 12.01
C ALA A 130 13.36 7.07 11.21
N VAL A 131 12.32 7.63 10.59
CA VAL A 131 11.26 6.86 9.93
C VAL A 131 11.17 7.20 8.46
N ARG A 132 11.05 6.18 7.62
CA ARG A 132 10.71 6.28 6.20
C ARG A 132 9.30 5.77 5.97
N VAL A 133 8.54 6.46 5.12
CA VAL A 133 7.27 5.94 4.58
C VAL A 133 7.44 5.64 3.10
N VAL A 134 7.07 4.44 2.71
CA VAL A 134 7.07 3.97 1.33
C VAL A 134 5.62 3.72 0.90
N SER A 135 5.18 4.40 -0.16
CA SER A 135 3.92 4.07 -0.83
C SER A 135 4.19 3.07 -1.95
N ILE A 136 3.43 1.96 -1.99
CA ILE A 136 3.51 0.95 -3.06
C ILE A 136 2.15 0.81 -3.72
N PRO A 137 1.77 1.73 -4.63
CA PRO A 137 0.49 1.64 -5.34
C PRO A 137 0.40 0.47 -6.32
N CYS A 138 1.52 -0.07 -6.82
CA CYS A 138 1.54 -1.22 -7.72
C CYS A 138 2.80 -2.06 -7.50
N THR A 139 2.64 -3.18 -6.82
CA THR A 139 3.77 -4.07 -6.49
C THR A 139 4.43 -4.67 -7.73
N GLU A 140 3.66 -4.97 -8.77
CA GLU A 140 4.17 -5.57 -10.01
C GLU A 140 5.12 -4.61 -10.73
N GLN A 141 4.77 -3.32 -10.79
CA GLN A 141 5.65 -2.31 -11.39
C GLN A 141 6.89 -2.05 -10.54
N PHE A 142 6.77 -2.09 -9.21
CA PHE A 142 7.91 -1.98 -8.31
C PHE A 142 8.88 -3.15 -8.48
N GLU A 143 8.39 -4.37 -8.65
CA GLU A 143 9.25 -5.54 -8.85
C GLU A 143 10.04 -5.51 -10.18
N LEU A 144 9.53 -4.83 -11.18
CA LEU A 144 10.22 -4.65 -12.47
C LEU A 144 11.37 -3.62 -12.41
N GLN A 145 11.48 -2.86 -11.32
CA GLN A 145 12.56 -1.88 -11.18
C GLN A 145 13.92 -2.56 -10.96
N SER A 146 14.98 -1.81 -11.24
CA SER A 146 16.34 -2.30 -11.01
C SER A 146 16.59 -2.62 -9.52
N ALA A 147 17.58 -3.46 -9.27
CA ALA A 147 17.97 -3.82 -7.91
C ALA A 147 18.40 -2.58 -7.10
N GLU A 148 19.10 -1.65 -7.76
CA GLU A 148 19.56 -0.40 -7.16
C GLU A 148 18.38 0.49 -6.75
N TYR A 149 17.36 0.60 -7.60
CA TYR A 149 16.14 1.35 -7.26
C TYR A 149 15.41 0.72 -6.09
N LYS A 150 15.18 -0.59 -6.14
CA LYS A 150 14.50 -1.31 -5.04
C LYS A 150 15.27 -1.18 -3.72
N GLU A 151 16.60 -1.26 -3.76
CA GLU A 151 17.46 -1.05 -2.59
C GLU A 151 17.39 0.41 -2.09
N SER A 152 17.29 1.40 -2.97
CA SER A 152 17.13 2.79 -2.57
C SER A 152 15.81 3.07 -1.86
N VAL A 153 14.74 2.35 -2.22
CA VAL A 153 13.40 2.47 -1.61
C VAL A 153 13.29 1.65 -0.33
N LEU A 154 13.73 0.39 -0.39
CA LEU A 154 13.65 -0.58 0.72
C LEU A 154 15.06 -1.14 1.04
N PRO A 155 15.94 -0.35 1.67
CA PRO A 155 17.31 -0.76 1.99
C PRO A 155 17.35 -2.07 2.79
N ALA A 156 18.13 -3.06 2.34
CA ALA A 156 18.26 -4.35 3.00
C ALA A 156 18.78 -4.22 4.45
N ALA A 157 19.58 -3.18 4.72
CA ALA A 157 20.09 -2.90 6.05
C ALA A 157 19.00 -2.52 7.06
N THR A 158 17.86 -1.97 6.61
CA THR A 158 16.74 -1.61 7.49
C THR A 158 15.73 -2.75 7.52
N THR A 159 15.82 -3.59 8.55
CA THR A 159 14.97 -4.78 8.72
C THR A 159 13.70 -4.52 9.53
N LYS A 160 13.63 -3.41 10.28
CA LYS A 160 12.42 -3.01 11.02
C LYS A 160 11.42 -2.40 10.05
N ARG A 161 10.61 -3.28 9.44
CA ARG A 161 9.61 -2.91 8.43
C ARG A 161 8.22 -3.27 8.91
N VAL A 162 7.27 -2.34 8.78
CA VAL A 162 5.85 -2.59 9.04
C VAL A 162 5.09 -2.33 7.75
N ALA A 163 4.41 -3.34 7.22
CA ALA A 163 3.46 -3.16 6.12
C ALA A 163 2.05 -2.95 6.68
N ILE A 164 1.28 -2.07 6.05
CA ILE A 164 -0.05 -1.66 6.49
C ILE A 164 -0.97 -1.68 5.28
N GLU A 165 -1.91 -2.63 5.25
CA GLU A 165 -2.94 -2.73 4.23
C GLU A 165 -4.18 -3.41 4.79
N ALA A 166 -5.36 -2.80 4.60
CA ALA A 166 -6.66 -3.40 4.89
C ALA A 166 -7.01 -4.47 3.84
N GLY A 167 -6.22 -5.50 3.78
CA GLY A 167 -6.29 -6.69 2.96
C GLY A 167 -5.54 -7.83 3.64
N ILE A 168 -5.53 -9.03 3.02
CA ILE A 168 -4.88 -10.20 3.63
C ILE A 168 -3.41 -9.94 3.93
N ALA A 169 -2.98 -10.22 5.16
CA ALA A 169 -1.65 -9.90 5.66
C ALA A 169 -0.53 -10.64 4.92
N ASP A 170 -0.78 -11.87 4.51
CA ASP A 170 0.23 -12.82 4.02
C ASP A 170 1.00 -12.32 2.80
N TYR A 171 0.38 -11.50 1.97
CA TYR A 171 1.02 -10.95 0.77
C TYR A 171 2.26 -10.11 1.07
N TRP A 172 2.29 -9.43 2.22
CA TRP A 172 3.30 -8.43 2.55
C TRP A 172 4.58 -9.00 3.16
N TYR A 173 4.60 -10.27 3.57
CA TYR A 173 5.78 -10.86 4.22
C TYR A 173 7.02 -10.86 3.34
N LYS A 174 6.89 -10.88 2.01
CA LYS A 174 8.04 -10.76 1.09
C LYS A 174 8.74 -9.39 1.16
N TYR A 175 8.03 -8.34 1.59
CA TYR A 175 8.57 -6.98 1.73
C TYR A 175 9.09 -6.68 3.12
N VAL A 176 8.45 -7.21 4.14
CA VAL A 176 8.84 -6.97 5.53
C VAL A 176 9.88 -7.99 6.02
N GLY A 177 9.93 -9.19 5.42
CA GLY A 177 10.83 -10.26 5.83
C GLY A 177 10.47 -10.85 7.19
N LEU A 178 11.37 -11.69 7.73
CA LEU A 178 11.16 -12.41 8.99
C LEU A 178 11.25 -11.52 10.24
N ASN A 179 11.89 -10.37 10.12
CA ASN A 179 12.10 -9.43 11.23
C ASN A 179 11.12 -8.24 11.20
N GLY A 180 10.21 -8.23 10.24
CA GLY A 180 9.19 -7.20 10.11
C GLY A 180 7.82 -7.65 10.60
N ALA A 181 6.85 -6.77 10.49
CA ALA A 181 5.46 -7.03 10.90
C ALA A 181 4.48 -6.55 9.82
N VAL A 182 3.28 -7.12 9.84
CA VAL A 182 2.18 -6.71 8.97
C VAL A 182 0.97 -6.35 9.82
N ILE A 183 0.41 -5.16 9.59
CA ILE A 183 -0.91 -4.77 10.06
C ILE A 183 -1.85 -4.99 8.87
N GLY A 184 -2.57 -6.10 8.89
CA GLY A 184 -3.43 -6.58 7.81
C GLY A 184 -4.56 -7.44 8.34
N MET A 185 -5.42 -7.90 7.43
CA MET A 185 -6.54 -8.78 7.74
C MET A 185 -6.07 -10.23 7.84
N THR A 186 -6.62 -10.96 8.80
CA THR A 186 -6.44 -12.41 8.97
C THR A 186 -7.79 -13.15 8.98
N THR A 187 -8.88 -12.38 8.95
CA THR A 187 -10.26 -12.85 8.90
C THR A 187 -11.04 -12.04 7.87
N PHE A 188 -12.26 -12.44 7.56
CA PHE A 188 -13.19 -11.59 6.82
C PHE A 188 -13.56 -10.34 7.63
N GLY A 189 -14.15 -9.35 6.94
CA GLY A 189 -14.62 -8.13 7.56
C GLY A 189 -15.91 -8.33 8.36
N GLU A 190 -16.45 -7.22 8.85
CA GLU A 190 -17.69 -7.17 9.66
C GLU A 190 -18.60 -6.03 9.19
N SER A 191 -19.87 -6.04 9.60
CA SER A 191 -20.83 -4.99 9.27
C SER A 191 -20.86 -3.93 10.36
N ALA A 192 -20.22 -2.78 10.10
CA ALA A 192 -20.21 -1.61 10.96
C ALA A 192 -19.75 -0.37 10.16
N PRO A 193 -19.87 0.86 10.69
CA PRO A 193 -19.23 2.04 10.11
C PRO A 193 -17.72 1.84 9.90
N ALA A 194 -17.19 2.40 8.81
CA ALA A 194 -15.82 2.17 8.38
C ALA A 194 -14.78 2.49 9.47
N ASP A 195 -14.95 3.61 10.19
CA ASP A 195 -14.06 4.03 11.27
C ASP A 195 -13.99 3.01 12.42
N GLN A 196 -15.15 2.45 12.80
CA GLN A 196 -15.22 1.40 13.81
C GLN A 196 -14.53 0.11 13.34
N LEU A 197 -14.67 -0.24 12.06
CA LEU A 197 -14.00 -1.40 11.47
C LEU A 197 -12.48 -1.22 11.46
N PHE A 198 -11.99 -0.06 11.02
CA PHE A 198 -10.55 0.23 11.07
C PHE A 198 -10.01 0.14 12.50
N GLU A 199 -10.73 0.66 13.50
CA GLU A 199 -10.34 0.52 14.91
C GLU A 199 -10.37 -0.94 15.37
N MET A 200 -11.46 -1.65 15.10
CA MET A 200 -11.67 -3.07 15.48
C MET A 200 -10.57 -3.98 14.93
N PHE A 201 -10.19 -3.79 13.67
CA PHE A 201 -9.15 -4.59 13.02
C PHE A 201 -7.73 -4.04 13.25
N GLY A 202 -7.58 -3.02 14.07
CA GLY A 202 -6.27 -2.51 14.51
C GLY A 202 -5.58 -1.58 13.52
N PHE A 203 -6.29 -1.04 12.53
CA PHE A 203 -5.76 -0.02 11.64
C PHE A 203 -5.79 1.36 12.33
N THR A 204 -4.99 1.51 13.35
CA THR A 204 -4.90 2.73 14.17
C THR A 204 -3.46 3.23 14.27
N VAL A 205 -3.29 4.55 14.42
CA VAL A 205 -1.95 5.17 14.61
C VAL A 205 -1.24 4.53 15.79
N LYS A 206 -1.97 4.32 16.91
CA LYS A 206 -1.42 3.66 18.09
C LYS A 206 -0.83 2.28 17.76
N ASN A 207 -1.56 1.45 17.02
CA ASN A 207 -1.08 0.11 16.68
C ASN A 207 0.12 0.14 15.71
N VAL A 208 0.16 1.11 14.77
CA VAL A 208 1.33 1.31 13.89
C VAL A 208 2.57 1.63 14.74
N VAL A 209 2.44 2.60 15.65
CA VAL A 209 3.54 3.03 16.53
C VAL A 209 3.98 1.88 17.45
N ASP A 210 3.05 1.21 18.11
CA ASP A 210 3.35 0.11 19.03
C ASP A 210 4.00 -1.07 18.29
N THR A 211 3.53 -1.39 17.08
CA THR A 211 4.10 -2.45 16.26
C THR A 211 5.52 -2.11 15.81
N ALA A 212 5.74 -0.90 15.32
CA ALA A 212 7.07 -0.45 14.92
C ALA A 212 8.09 -0.45 16.07
N LYS A 213 7.64 -0.15 17.29
CA LYS A 213 8.50 -0.16 18.50
C LYS A 213 8.86 -1.57 18.99
N ARG A 214 8.03 -2.55 18.71
CA ARG A 214 8.29 -3.95 19.11
C ARG A 214 9.35 -4.63 18.26
N LEU A 215 9.62 -4.12 17.05
CA LEU A 215 10.70 -4.56 16.18
C LEU A 215 12.06 -4.00 16.64
#